data_92eedc37bd1041584e7cd50b6ddbdea1
#
_entry.id   92eedc37bd1041584e7cd50b6ddbdea1
#
_cell.length_a   1.000
_cell.length_b   1.000
_cell.length_c   1.000
_cell.angle_alpha   90.00
_cell.angle_beta   90.00
_cell.angle_gamma   90.00
#
_symmetry.space_group_name_H-M   'P 1'
#
loop_
_entity.id
_entity.type
_entity.pdbx_description
1 polymer ?
#
loop_
_entity_poly.entity_id
_entity_poly.type
_entity_poly.pdbx_seq_one_letter_code
_entity_poly.pdbx_strand_id
1 'polypeptide(L)'
;MSVAAQPVSEQSNLYREQRLENMRQLAALGQKPFGHAWPRTGRLAEIRLSFEEGKTVSAAGRLMTIRGMGKAVFADLNDGSGRFQIFIKMNALGEAAFQAFKLLDLGDQIGVEGKLFVTRMGEQTIEVHRWALLSKALLNLPEKWHGLQDTEERYRKRYLDLIANPESRDRFNKRIAIIREIRAYLDARGFQEVETPMMQPQAGGAAARPFVTRHNALACDMFMRIAPELYLKRLLVGGFDKIYELGRNFRNEGLDRTHNPEFTVLEVYEAYGDRLSMKAIIEGLIPALADRVLGTRTVTLTTADGGAETIDLTPPYREVAYVELVREQMGADWFETPVEEAGRRAVAAGLELEPGMSHLLITREVYDKLIERTLRQPTFVTRLPKQFVPLAKACEDDPALVDVFEFVVAGKELCPGYTENNDPIEQRQRFSEQVGENPERIDEDFLTALEHGMPPAGGMGIGIDRLVMLLTATDVIRDVILFPQLKQR
;
A
#
# COMPACT_ATOMS: atom_id res chain seq x y z
N MET A 1 29.98 -0.60 4.82
CA MET A 1 30.33 0.84 4.83
C MET A 1 29.47 1.52 5.88
N SER A 2 30.07 2.12 6.89
CA SER A 2 29.40 2.84 7.99
C SER A 2 28.71 4.07 7.41
N VAL A 3 27.39 4.16 7.58
CA VAL A 3 26.61 5.37 7.26
C VAL A 3 27.02 6.44 8.28
N ALA A 4 27.77 7.44 7.86
CA ALA A 4 28.08 8.59 8.70
C ALA A 4 26.76 9.31 9.04
N ALA A 5 26.40 9.32 10.32
CA ALA A 5 25.29 10.12 10.82
C ALA A 5 25.54 11.60 10.50
N GLN A 6 24.55 12.28 9.91
CA GLN A 6 24.64 13.73 9.71
C GLN A 6 24.87 14.42 11.06
N PRO A 7 25.73 15.43 11.14
CA PRO A 7 25.98 16.16 12.38
C PRO A 7 24.67 16.80 12.86
N VAL A 8 24.28 16.47 14.08
CA VAL A 8 23.16 17.08 14.79
C VAL A 8 23.48 18.57 14.94
N SER A 9 22.56 19.47 14.58
CA SER A 9 22.80 20.91 14.71
C SER A 9 23.12 21.28 16.18
N GLU A 10 23.94 22.32 16.42
CA GLU A 10 24.27 22.80 17.77
C GLU A 10 23.01 23.06 18.60
N GLN A 11 21.97 23.62 17.99
CA GLN A 11 20.69 23.89 18.65
C GLN A 11 19.95 22.60 19.06
N SER A 12 20.02 21.55 18.25
CA SER A 12 19.46 20.23 18.59
C SER A 12 20.22 19.57 19.74
N ASN A 13 21.53 19.80 19.86
CA ASN A 13 22.35 19.32 20.97
C ASN A 13 21.97 20.03 22.28
N LEU A 14 21.77 21.35 22.28
CA LEU A 14 21.34 22.11 23.45
C LEU A 14 19.99 21.64 23.99
N TYR A 15 19.00 21.43 23.12
CA TYR A 15 17.71 20.87 23.54
C TYR A 15 17.83 19.46 24.11
N ARG A 16 18.69 18.63 23.53
CA ARG A 16 18.93 17.28 24.03
C ARG A 16 19.57 17.29 25.42
N GLU A 17 20.54 18.14 25.68
CA GLU A 17 21.18 18.31 27.01
C GLU A 17 20.17 18.78 28.06
N GLN A 18 19.34 19.77 27.74
CA GLN A 18 18.26 20.21 28.65
C GLN A 18 17.30 19.07 29.00
N ARG A 19 16.90 18.26 28.03
CA ARG A 19 16.01 17.11 28.24
C ARG A 19 16.66 15.99 29.05
N LEU A 20 17.96 15.79 28.89
CA LEU A 20 18.75 14.88 29.73
C LEU A 20 18.79 15.38 31.18
N GLU A 21 18.93 16.69 31.39
CA GLU A 21 18.89 17.26 32.72
C GLU A 21 17.51 17.14 33.37
N ASN A 22 16.43 17.46 32.63
CA ASN A 22 15.07 17.24 33.09
C ASN A 22 14.83 15.74 33.45
N MET A 23 15.38 14.83 32.66
CA MET A 23 15.32 13.39 32.91
C MET A 23 16.01 13.00 34.23
N ARG A 24 17.21 13.56 34.53
CA ARG A 24 17.93 13.31 35.80
C ARG A 24 17.13 13.82 37.00
N GLN A 25 16.55 15.03 36.87
CA GLN A 25 15.72 15.61 37.93
C GLN A 25 14.44 14.81 38.16
N LEU A 26 13.76 14.35 37.10
CA LEU A 26 12.61 13.45 37.19
C LEU A 26 12.98 12.13 37.91
N ALA A 27 14.13 11.55 37.59
CA ALA A 27 14.63 10.34 38.25
C ALA A 27 14.90 10.58 39.76
N ALA A 28 15.48 11.73 40.10
CA ALA A 28 15.70 12.11 41.50
C ALA A 28 14.41 12.31 42.29
N LEU A 29 13.32 12.71 41.61
CA LEU A 29 11.98 12.81 42.17
C LEU A 29 11.20 11.46 42.14
N GLY A 30 11.85 10.34 41.85
CA GLY A 30 11.29 9.00 41.90
C GLY A 30 10.52 8.58 40.63
N GLN A 31 10.53 9.40 39.55
CA GLN A 31 9.99 8.99 38.28
C GLN A 31 10.96 8.07 37.54
N LYS A 32 10.45 7.02 36.89
CA LYS A 32 11.25 6.15 36.02
C LYS A 32 11.22 6.72 34.60
N PRO A 33 12.36 7.25 34.07
CA PRO A 33 12.38 7.89 32.75
C PRO A 33 11.94 6.97 31.59
N PHE A 34 12.11 5.66 31.77
CA PHE A 34 11.64 4.61 30.87
C PHE A 34 10.87 3.61 31.71
N GLY A 35 9.57 3.82 31.80
CA GLY A 35 8.66 3.08 32.67
C GLY A 35 8.23 1.73 32.08
N HIS A 36 7.26 1.14 32.74
CA HIS A 36 6.66 -0.15 32.35
C HIS A 36 5.27 0.04 31.70
N ALA A 37 4.58 -1.07 31.47
CA ALA A 37 3.22 -1.07 30.99
C ALA A 37 2.29 -0.20 31.88
N TRP A 38 1.36 0.49 31.23
CA TRP A 38 0.33 1.28 31.90
C TRP A 38 -1.04 0.74 31.52
N PRO A 39 -1.87 0.32 32.47
CA PRO A 39 -3.20 -0.16 32.20
C PRO A 39 -4.08 0.99 31.68
N ARG A 40 -4.80 0.77 30.59
CA ARG A 40 -5.71 1.74 30.00
C ARG A 40 -7.13 1.24 30.05
N THR A 41 -8.10 2.13 30.36
CA THR A 41 -9.53 1.81 30.27
C THR A 41 -10.02 1.76 28.83
N GLY A 42 -9.30 2.43 27.90
CA GLY A 42 -9.56 2.46 26.48
C GLY A 42 -8.55 3.34 25.76
N ARG A 43 -8.66 3.41 24.43
CA ARG A 43 -7.95 4.41 23.61
C ARG A 43 -8.59 5.78 23.79
N LEU A 44 -7.86 6.86 23.53
CA LEU A 44 -8.37 8.22 23.74
C LEU A 44 -9.65 8.51 22.93
N ALA A 45 -9.76 8.00 21.70
CA ALA A 45 -11.00 8.10 20.91
C ALA A 45 -12.17 7.33 21.55
N GLU A 46 -11.93 6.16 22.10
CA GLU A 46 -12.95 5.33 22.77
C GLU A 46 -13.43 6.01 24.05
N ILE A 47 -12.50 6.58 24.84
CA ILE A 47 -12.83 7.37 26.05
C ILE A 47 -13.70 8.58 25.66
N ARG A 48 -13.40 9.25 24.53
CA ARG A 48 -14.17 10.36 24.01
C ARG A 48 -15.60 9.96 23.61
N LEU A 49 -15.75 8.84 22.92
CA LEU A 49 -17.04 8.32 22.48
C LEU A 49 -17.92 7.83 23.65
N SER A 50 -17.28 7.24 24.67
CA SER A 50 -17.95 6.73 25.88
C SER A 50 -17.85 7.70 27.07
N PHE A 51 -17.79 9.01 26.78
CA PHE A 51 -17.63 10.04 27.80
C PHE A 51 -18.81 10.05 28.77
N GLU A 52 -18.48 10.02 30.08
CA GLU A 52 -19.44 10.11 31.18
C GLU A 52 -18.80 10.95 32.29
N GLU A 53 -19.40 12.09 32.59
CA GLU A 53 -18.85 13.03 33.58
C GLU A 53 -18.72 12.37 34.95
N GLY A 54 -17.59 12.59 35.62
CA GLY A 54 -17.28 11.97 36.92
C GLY A 54 -16.68 10.56 36.85
N LYS A 55 -16.74 9.90 35.72
CA LYS A 55 -16.15 8.57 35.54
C LYS A 55 -14.62 8.61 35.63
N THR A 56 -14.05 7.67 36.38
CA THR A 56 -12.60 7.50 36.48
C THR A 56 -12.10 6.71 35.29
N VAL A 57 -11.07 7.23 34.62
CA VAL A 57 -10.42 6.62 33.46
C VAL A 57 -8.91 6.57 33.65
N SER A 58 -8.29 5.59 33.03
CA SER A 58 -6.84 5.49 32.88
C SER A 58 -6.49 5.52 31.41
N ALA A 59 -5.60 6.45 31.04
CA ALA A 59 -5.18 6.70 29.66
C ALA A 59 -3.66 6.80 29.56
N ALA A 60 -3.12 6.61 28.37
CA ALA A 60 -1.71 6.85 28.08
C ALA A 60 -1.56 7.44 26.69
N GLY A 61 -0.56 8.30 26.51
CA GLY A 61 -0.30 8.93 25.24
C GLY A 61 0.92 9.84 25.28
N ARG A 62 1.22 10.42 24.12
CA ARG A 62 2.29 11.39 23.92
C ARG A 62 1.80 12.78 24.27
N LEU A 63 2.58 13.52 25.04
CA LEU A 63 2.35 14.94 25.31
C LEU A 63 2.61 15.78 24.05
N MET A 64 1.53 16.39 23.54
CA MET A 64 1.57 17.22 22.33
C MET A 64 1.53 18.71 22.62
N THR A 65 0.96 19.11 23.76
CA THR A 65 0.95 20.50 24.25
C THR A 65 1.03 20.53 25.76
N ILE A 66 1.65 21.58 26.29
CA ILE A 66 1.68 21.89 27.73
C ILE A 66 1.44 23.38 27.88
N ARG A 67 0.44 23.78 28.67
CA ARG A 67 0.07 25.18 28.93
C ARG A 67 -0.07 25.39 30.41
N GLY A 68 0.92 25.99 31.04
CA GLY A 68 0.96 26.29 32.47
C GLY A 68 0.13 27.52 32.79
N MET A 69 -0.66 27.46 33.88
CA MET A 69 -1.46 28.57 34.45
C MET A 69 -1.27 28.59 35.99
N GLY A 70 -0.08 29.02 36.43
CA GLY A 70 0.25 29.08 37.86
C GLY A 70 0.23 27.71 38.55
N LYS A 71 -0.81 27.44 39.37
CA LYS A 71 -1.00 26.16 40.08
C LYS A 71 -1.77 25.08 39.30
N ALA A 72 -1.95 25.29 38.01
CA ALA A 72 -2.64 24.38 37.13
C ALA A 72 -1.89 24.25 35.77
N VAL A 73 -2.07 23.13 35.10
CA VAL A 73 -1.52 22.86 33.75
C VAL A 73 -2.63 22.20 32.93
N PHE A 74 -2.85 22.70 31.73
CA PHE A 74 -3.57 21.98 30.68
C PHE A 74 -2.56 21.38 29.73
N ALA A 75 -2.78 20.15 29.32
CA ALA A 75 -1.96 19.50 28.33
C ALA A 75 -2.82 18.60 27.41
N ASP A 76 -2.29 18.22 26.26
CA ASP A 76 -2.97 17.32 25.33
C ASP A 76 -2.16 16.03 25.18
N LEU A 77 -2.84 14.92 25.36
CA LEU A 77 -2.32 13.59 25.02
C LEU A 77 -2.77 13.19 23.62
N ASN A 78 -1.93 12.43 22.92
CA ASN A 78 -2.25 11.75 21.67
C ASN A 78 -1.71 10.31 21.72
N ASP A 79 -2.59 9.33 21.48
CA ASP A 79 -2.24 7.90 21.44
C ASP A 79 -2.33 7.29 20.04
N GLY A 80 -2.48 8.15 19.02
CA GLY A 80 -2.68 7.73 17.63
C GLY A 80 -4.13 7.41 17.24
N SER A 81 -5.06 7.26 18.21
CA SER A 81 -6.49 7.20 17.92
C SER A 81 -7.14 8.59 17.91
N GLY A 82 -6.53 9.51 18.63
CA GLY A 82 -7.02 10.88 18.75
C GLY A 82 -6.31 11.65 19.86
N ARG A 83 -6.72 12.90 19.99
CA ARG A 83 -6.26 13.82 21.02
C ARG A 83 -7.28 13.87 22.16
N PHE A 84 -6.79 13.95 23.41
CA PHE A 84 -7.62 14.18 24.59
C PHE A 84 -6.93 15.19 25.52
N GLN A 85 -7.71 16.16 26.06
CA GLN A 85 -7.18 17.15 27.00
C GLN A 85 -7.06 16.53 28.38
N ILE A 86 -5.98 16.88 29.07
CA ILE A 86 -5.77 16.55 30.49
C ILE A 86 -5.59 17.84 31.29
N PHE A 87 -6.05 17.84 32.53
CA PHE A 87 -5.97 18.94 33.45
C PHE A 87 -5.32 18.52 34.77
N ILE A 88 -4.22 19.18 35.11
CA ILE A 88 -3.40 18.90 36.26
C ILE A 88 -3.49 20.05 37.23
N LYS A 89 -4.00 19.80 38.45
CA LYS A 89 -4.04 20.77 39.54
C LYS A 89 -3.07 20.38 40.64
N MET A 90 -2.33 21.36 41.17
CA MET A 90 -1.42 21.12 42.26
C MET A 90 -2.13 20.57 43.51
N ASN A 91 -3.34 21.06 43.80
CA ASN A 91 -4.11 20.59 44.96
C ASN A 91 -4.66 19.14 44.82
N ALA A 92 -4.91 18.70 43.60
CA ALA A 92 -5.42 17.34 43.35
C ALA A 92 -4.25 16.31 43.26
N LEU A 93 -3.10 16.72 42.73
CA LEU A 93 -1.96 15.87 42.48
C LEU A 93 -0.96 15.83 43.64
N GLY A 94 -0.92 16.90 44.45
CA GLY A 94 0.12 17.15 45.43
C GLY A 94 1.30 17.94 44.84
N GLU A 95 1.97 18.74 45.68
CA GLU A 95 3.00 19.67 45.24
C GLU A 95 4.19 18.97 44.56
N ALA A 96 4.74 17.89 45.15
CA ALA A 96 5.87 17.17 44.60
C ALA A 96 5.59 16.57 43.22
N ALA A 97 4.46 15.89 43.05
CA ALA A 97 4.07 15.32 41.76
C ALA A 97 3.74 16.39 40.72
N PHE A 98 3.22 17.54 41.14
CA PHE A 98 2.96 18.70 40.27
C PHE A 98 4.28 19.35 39.79
N GLN A 99 5.27 19.52 40.67
CA GLN A 99 6.58 20.03 40.27
C GLN A 99 7.31 19.08 39.32
N ALA A 100 7.25 17.75 39.58
CA ALA A 100 7.77 16.74 38.68
C ALA A 100 7.08 16.80 37.29
N PHE A 101 5.76 17.04 37.22
CA PHE A 101 5.06 17.19 35.95
C PHE A 101 5.57 18.37 35.10
N LYS A 102 6.00 19.45 35.73
CA LYS A 102 6.57 20.63 35.04
C LYS A 102 7.91 20.36 34.34
N LEU A 103 8.62 19.28 34.72
CA LEU A 103 9.87 18.85 34.09
C LEU A 103 9.65 17.99 32.84
N LEU A 104 8.36 17.70 32.50
CA LEU A 104 8.05 16.97 31.29
C LEU A 104 8.21 17.85 30.06
N ASP A 105 8.65 17.23 28.98
CA ASP A 105 8.83 17.88 27.69
C ASP A 105 7.78 17.41 26.67
N LEU A 106 7.55 18.22 25.64
CA LEU A 106 6.75 17.81 24.50
C LEU A 106 7.36 16.58 23.84
N GLY A 107 6.53 15.58 23.59
CA GLY A 107 6.97 14.29 23.06
C GLY A 107 7.09 13.19 24.10
N ASP A 108 7.15 13.51 25.41
CA ASP A 108 7.14 12.49 26.45
C ASP A 108 5.88 11.61 26.38
N GLN A 109 6.06 10.33 26.61
CA GLN A 109 4.95 9.39 26.76
C GLN A 109 4.61 9.29 28.24
N ILE A 110 3.35 9.56 28.59
CA ILE A 110 2.87 9.48 29.98
C ILE A 110 1.60 8.64 30.09
N GLY A 111 1.45 8.04 31.26
CA GLY A 111 0.19 7.47 31.72
C GLY A 111 -0.47 8.40 32.71
N VAL A 112 -1.78 8.53 32.64
CA VAL A 112 -2.60 9.36 33.55
C VAL A 112 -3.82 8.59 34.01
N GLU A 113 -4.23 8.86 35.25
CA GLU A 113 -5.46 8.37 35.83
C GLU A 113 -6.20 9.54 36.46
N GLY A 114 -7.50 9.65 36.18
CA GLY A 114 -8.27 10.79 36.64
C GLY A 114 -9.75 10.69 36.31
N LYS A 115 -10.50 11.71 36.69
CA LYS A 115 -11.93 11.82 36.43
C LYS A 115 -12.24 12.63 35.19
N LEU A 116 -13.21 12.19 34.44
CA LEU A 116 -13.74 12.93 33.29
C LEU A 116 -14.59 14.12 33.79
N PHE A 117 -14.39 15.27 33.16
CA PHE A 117 -15.23 16.45 33.35
C PHE A 117 -15.26 17.30 32.08
N VAL A 118 -16.23 18.21 32.00
CA VAL A 118 -16.32 19.19 30.91
C VAL A 118 -15.82 20.54 31.42
N THR A 119 -14.88 21.15 30.70
CA THR A 119 -14.41 22.50 31.03
C THR A 119 -15.51 23.55 30.79
N ARG A 120 -15.35 24.77 31.34
CA ARG A 120 -16.27 25.89 31.05
C ARG A 120 -16.42 26.22 29.56
N MET A 121 -15.43 25.87 28.76
CA MET A 121 -15.42 26.06 27.29
C MET A 121 -15.99 24.87 26.55
N GLY A 122 -16.55 23.86 27.23
CA GLY A 122 -17.15 22.68 26.60
C GLY A 122 -16.18 21.57 26.23
N GLU A 123 -14.88 21.63 26.58
CA GLU A 123 -13.90 20.59 26.21
C GLU A 123 -13.92 19.42 27.19
N GLN A 124 -14.08 18.21 26.68
CA GLN A 124 -13.96 16.96 27.43
C GLN A 124 -12.53 16.78 27.93
N THR A 125 -12.34 16.62 29.23
CA THR A 125 -11.02 16.68 29.87
C THR A 125 -10.89 15.63 30.97
N ILE A 126 -9.69 15.08 31.19
CA ILE A 126 -9.37 14.24 32.34
C ILE A 126 -8.74 15.12 33.43
N GLU A 127 -9.36 15.25 34.59
CA GLU A 127 -8.75 15.82 35.80
C GLU A 127 -7.82 14.77 36.41
N VAL A 128 -6.51 14.97 36.28
CA VAL A 128 -5.49 13.97 36.64
C VAL A 128 -5.26 13.93 38.15
N HIS A 129 -5.38 12.75 38.71
CA HIS A 129 -5.06 12.45 40.12
C HIS A 129 -3.74 11.69 40.29
N ARG A 130 -3.34 10.94 39.27
CA ARG A 130 -2.08 10.18 39.24
C ARG A 130 -1.52 10.19 37.80
N TRP A 131 -0.21 10.27 37.71
CA TRP A 131 0.49 10.14 36.44
C TRP A 131 1.83 9.40 36.62
N ALA A 132 2.39 8.87 35.54
CA ALA A 132 3.74 8.32 35.50
C ALA A 132 4.39 8.64 34.15
N LEU A 133 5.70 8.85 34.17
CA LEU A 133 6.50 8.91 32.96
C LEU A 133 6.69 7.48 32.42
N LEU A 134 6.32 7.25 31.17
CA LEU A 134 6.43 5.96 30.50
C LEU A 134 7.65 5.91 29.56
N SER A 135 7.95 7.05 28.91
CA SER A 135 9.15 7.17 28.08
C SER A 135 9.51 8.64 27.88
N LYS A 136 10.72 8.98 28.24
CA LYS A 136 11.30 10.32 28.02
C LYS A 136 11.69 10.53 26.57
N ALA A 137 11.20 11.60 25.96
CA ALA A 137 11.62 12.02 24.63
C ALA A 137 12.87 12.91 24.74
N LEU A 138 13.96 12.49 24.11
CA LEU A 138 15.25 13.22 24.16
C LEU A 138 15.43 14.18 22.97
N LEU A 139 14.57 14.08 21.95
CA LEU A 139 14.61 14.95 20.78
C LEU A 139 13.28 15.68 20.62
N ASN A 140 13.34 16.86 20.00
CA ASN A 140 12.14 17.64 19.72
C ASN A 140 11.27 16.96 18.66
N LEU A 141 9.96 17.13 18.81
CA LEU A 141 9.03 16.82 17.71
C LEU A 141 9.19 17.86 16.60
N PRO A 142 8.82 17.53 15.35
CA PRO A 142 8.70 18.51 14.28
C PRO A 142 7.78 19.67 14.70
N GLU A 143 7.99 20.85 14.14
CA GLU A 143 7.20 22.03 14.48
C GLU A 143 5.69 21.81 14.26
N LYS A 144 4.92 22.25 15.23
CA LYS A 144 3.48 21.96 15.32
C LYS A 144 2.64 22.59 14.19
N TRP A 145 3.08 23.73 13.66
CA TRP A 145 2.28 24.55 12.74
C TRP A 145 2.46 24.17 11.27
N HIS A 146 3.57 23.56 10.93
CA HIS A 146 3.89 23.22 9.54
C HIS A 146 4.08 21.71 9.30
N GLY A 147 4.03 20.90 10.38
CA GLY A 147 4.31 19.47 10.29
C GLY A 147 5.74 19.19 9.78
N LEU A 148 5.96 18.00 9.26
CA LEU A 148 7.18 17.65 8.54
C LEU A 148 6.92 17.89 7.05
N GLN A 149 7.38 19.06 6.52
CA GLN A 149 7.09 19.51 5.15
C GLN A 149 7.95 18.80 4.10
N ASP A 150 9.23 18.56 4.40
CA ASP A 150 10.14 17.89 3.47
C ASP A 150 9.68 16.46 3.19
N THR A 151 9.28 16.22 1.94
CA THR A 151 8.72 14.94 1.49
C THR A 151 9.72 13.79 1.66
N GLU A 152 11.02 14.04 1.41
CA GLU A 152 12.05 13.00 1.57
C GLU A 152 12.28 12.66 3.05
N GLU A 153 12.31 13.67 3.91
CA GLU A 153 12.39 13.46 5.36
C GLU A 153 11.16 12.71 5.89
N ARG A 154 9.96 12.98 5.39
CA ARG A 154 8.73 12.23 5.72
C ARG A 154 8.86 10.74 5.41
N TYR A 155 9.46 10.39 4.30
CA TYR A 155 9.69 8.99 3.93
C TYR A 155 10.79 8.34 4.75
N ARG A 156 11.89 9.06 5.00
CA ARG A 156 13.03 8.55 5.79
C ARG A 156 12.72 8.43 7.28
N LYS A 157 11.96 9.41 7.82
CA LYS A 157 11.58 9.47 9.24
C LYS A 157 10.07 9.30 9.40
N ARG A 158 9.53 8.23 8.82
CA ARG A 158 8.09 7.95 8.81
C ARG A 158 7.46 8.02 10.21
N TYR A 159 8.20 7.63 11.26
CA TYR A 159 7.74 7.75 12.63
C TYR A 159 7.47 9.21 13.04
N LEU A 160 8.23 10.19 12.54
CA LEU A 160 7.96 11.61 12.77
C LEU A 160 6.79 12.09 11.91
N ASP A 161 6.71 11.67 10.65
CA ASP A 161 5.58 11.95 9.77
C ASP A 161 4.26 11.49 10.39
N LEU A 162 4.22 10.27 10.93
CA LEU A 162 3.04 9.72 11.62
C LEU A 162 2.67 10.46 12.93
N ILE A 163 3.62 11.14 13.57
CA ILE A 163 3.35 11.97 14.75
C ILE A 163 2.84 13.35 14.33
N ALA A 164 3.45 13.94 13.30
CA ALA A 164 3.25 15.34 12.93
C ALA A 164 2.10 15.54 11.93
N ASN A 165 1.87 14.57 11.03
CA ASN A 165 0.93 14.67 9.92
C ASN A 165 -0.26 13.69 10.08
N PRO A 166 -1.42 14.16 10.58
CA PRO A 166 -2.60 13.31 10.74
C PRO A 166 -3.07 12.64 9.44
N GLU A 167 -2.91 13.31 8.30
CA GLU A 167 -3.28 12.81 6.98
C GLU A 167 -2.49 11.55 6.60
N SER A 168 -1.18 11.53 6.91
CA SER A 168 -0.36 10.34 6.69
C SER A 168 -0.87 9.17 7.51
N ARG A 169 -1.21 9.40 8.78
CA ARG A 169 -1.78 8.37 9.66
C ARG A 169 -3.12 7.86 9.14
N ASP A 170 -4.02 8.76 8.71
CA ASP A 170 -5.31 8.40 8.14
C ASP A 170 -5.16 7.50 6.90
N ARG A 171 -4.24 7.85 6.01
CA ARG A 171 -3.93 7.06 4.81
C ARG A 171 -3.49 5.64 5.16
N PHE A 172 -2.59 5.47 6.14
CA PHE A 172 -2.19 4.14 6.58
C PHE A 172 -3.28 3.37 7.32
N ASN A 173 -4.12 4.06 8.09
CA ASN A 173 -5.31 3.43 8.70
C ASN A 173 -6.28 2.93 7.62
N LYS A 174 -6.51 3.70 6.56
CA LYS A 174 -7.30 3.27 5.39
C LYS A 174 -6.66 2.06 4.70
N ARG A 175 -5.34 2.07 4.46
CA ARG A 175 -4.64 0.91 3.92
C ARG A 175 -4.87 -0.36 4.75
N ILE A 176 -4.74 -0.25 6.08
CA ILE A 176 -4.99 -1.38 7.00
C ILE A 176 -6.44 -1.86 6.89
N ALA A 177 -7.39 -0.94 6.84
CA ALA A 177 -8.80 -1.26 6.68
C ALA A 177 -9.09 -1.93 5.33
N ILE A 178 -8.53 -1.40 4.22
CA ILE A 178 -8.66 -1.98 2.87
C ILE A 178 -8.18 -3.44 2.86
N ILE A 179 -6.99 -3.72 3.38
CA ILE A 179 -6.43 -5.08 3.43
C ILE A 179 -7.33 -6.02 4.25
N ARG A 180 -7.83 -5.55 5.39
CA ARG A 180 -8.74 -6.34 6.22
C ARG A 180 -10.05 -6.66 5.51
N GLU A 181 -10.64 -5.67 4.84
CA GLU A 181 -11.90 -5.84 4.11
C GLU A 181 -11.76 -6.72 2.86
N ILE A 182 -10.59 -6.68 2.18
CA ILE A 182 -10.27 -7.61 1.08
C ILE A 182 -10.34 -9.06 1.59
N ARG A 183 -9.66 -9.37 2.70
CA ARG A 183 -9.69 -10.71 3.29
C ARG A 183 -11.13 -11.12 3.65
N ALA A 184 -11.85 -10.26 4.37
CA ALA A 184 -13.23 -10.53 4.75
C ALA A 184 -14.15 -10.76 3.54
N TYR A 185 -13.93 -10.04 2.44
CA TYR A 185 -14.70 -10.17 1.20
C TYR A 185 -14.47 -11.52 0.50
N LEU A 186 -13.20 -11.95 0.43
CA LEU A 186 -12.81 -13.22 -0.21
C LEU A 186 -13.20 -14.43 0.66
N ASP A 187 -12.90 -14.38 1.97
CA ASP A 187 -13.26 -15.43 2.92
C ASP A 187 -14.77 -15.71 2.91
N ALA A 188 -15.59 -14.65 2.88
CA ALA A 188 -17.05 -14.78 2.79
C ALA A 188 -17.56 -15.44 1.48
N ARG A 189 -16.70 -15.56 0.46
CA ARG A 189 -16.95 -16.23 -0.82
C ARG A 189 -16.31 -17.60 -0.95
N GLY A 190 -15.74 -18.10 0.15
CA GLY A 190 -15.14 -19.43 0.23
C GLY A 190 -13.71 -19.50 -0.32
N PHE A 191 -13.06 -18.37 -0.57
CA PHE A 191 -11.65 -18.37 -0.90
C PHE A 191 -10.79 -18.65 0.34
N GLN A 192 -9.71 -19.39 0.17
CA GLN A 192 -8.76 -19.74 1.21
C GLN A 192 -7.46 -18.92 1.01
N GLU A 193 -7.00 -18.23 2.05
CA GLU A 193 -5.69 -17.57 2.01
C GLU A 193 -4.58 -18.63 2.11
N VAL A 194 -3.63 -18.57 1.17
CA VAL A 194 -2.49 -19.48 1.13
C VAL A 194 -1.19 -18.69 1.10
N GLU A 195 -0.08 -19.35 1.42
CA GLU A 195 1.26 -18.79 1.33
C GLU A 195 2.13 -19.67 0.43
N THR A 196 2.83 -19.04 -0.50
CA THR A 196 3.79 -19.70 -1.40
C THR A 196 5.19 -19.12 -1.21
N PRO A 197 6.26 -19.78 -1.69
CA PRO A 197 7.62 -19.32 -1.43
C PRO A 197 7.91 -17.93 -1.96
N MET A 198 8.46 -17.05 -1.10
CA MET A 198 9.03 -15.77 -1.52
C MET A 198 10.43 -15.90 -2.14
N MET A 199 11.20 -16.91 -1.72
CA MET A 199 12.46 -17.29 -2.35
C MET A 199 12.23 -18.52 -3.22
N GLN A 200 12.46 -18.38 -4.50
CA GLN A 200 12.17 -19.40 -5.51
C GLN A 200 13.46 -19.87 -6.20
N PRO A 201 13.57 -21.14 -6.60
CA PRO A 201 14.72 -21.60 -7.34
C PRO A 201 14.80 -21.00 -8.75
N GLN A 202 13.68 -20.56 -9.28
CA GLN A 202 13.54 -19.92 -10.58
C GLN A 202 12.50 -18.80 -10.51
N ALA A 203 12.78 -17.67 -11.15
CA ALA A 203 11.82 -16.56 -11.25
C ALA A 203 10.87 -16.81 -12.43
N GLY A 204 9.56 -16.69 -12.20
CA GLY A 204 8.53 -16.88 -13.23
C GLY A 204 7.23 -16.17 -12.89
N GLY A 205 6.23 -16.26 -13.79
CA GLY A 205 4.91 -15.67 -13.62
C GLY A 205 4.79 -14.18 -13.99
N ALA A 206 5.88 -13.53 -14.41
CA ALA A 206 5.87 -12.14 -14.89
C ALA A 206 7.08 -11.82 -15.75
N ALA A 207 7.01 -10.76 -16.54
CA ALA A 207 8.12 -10.21 -17.30
C ALA A 207 8.83 -9.12 -16.48
N ALA A 208 9.65 -9.52 -15.50
CA ALA A 208 10.38 -8.60 -14.62
C ALA A 208 11.77 -9.15 -14.26
N ARG A 209 12.67 -8.26 -13.83
CA ARG A 209 13.99 -8.65 -13.34
C ARG A 209 13.92 -9.06 -11.87
N PRO A 210 14.37 -10.28 -11.49
CA PRO A 210 14.38 -10.70 -10.09
C PRO A 210 15.55 -10.10 -9.31
N PHE A 211 15.40 -10.00 -7.98
CA PHE A 211 16.54 -9.93 -7.08
C PHE A 211 17.09 -11.32 -6.86
N VAL A 212 18.42 -11.45 -6.86
CA VAL A 212 19.13 -12.72 -6.66
C VAL A 212 19.74 -12.74 -5.26
N THR A 213 19.62 -13.87 -4.57
CA THR A 213 20.26 -14.11 -3.27
C THR A 213 20.94 -15.48 -3.27
N ARG A 214 21.88 -15.71 -2.34
CA ARG A 214 22.63 -16.96 -2.22
C ARG A 214 22.13 -17.79 -1.04
N HIS A 215 21.72 -19.04 -1.29
CA HIS A 215 21.45 -20.00 -0.22
C HIS A 215 22.76 -20.70 0.18
N ASN A 216 23.35 -20.32 1.30
CA ASN A 216 24.69 -20.77 1.68
C ASN A 216 24.78 -22.29 1.90
N ALA A 217 23.81 -22.88 2.60
CA ALA A 217 23.83 -24.32 2.92
C ALA A 217 23.62 -25.21 1.68
N LEU A 218 22.81 -24.77 0.72
CA LEU A 218 22.57 -25.51 -0.53
C LEU A 218 23.55 -25.12 -1.64
N ALA A 219 24.40 -24.10 -1.41
CA ALA A 219 25.36 -23.56 -2.35
C ALA A 219 24.76 -23.18 -3.73
N CYS A 220 23.50 -22.74 -3.76
CA CYS A 220 22.77 -22.34 -4.97
C CYS A 220 22.26 -20.92 -4.89
N ASP A 221 21.99 -20.33 -6.04
CA ASP A 221 21.30 -19.04 -6.12
C ASP A 221 19.80 -19.26 -6.02
N MET A 222 19.13 -18.30 -5.36
CA MET A 222 17.69 -18.22 -5.22
C MET A 222 17.23 -16.84 -5.70
N PHE A 223 16.00 -16.76 -6.14
CA PHE A 223 15.39 -15.54 -6.64
C PHE A 223 14.26 -15.08 -5.73
N MET A 224 14.23 -13.79 -5.41
CA MET A 224 13.03 -13.23 -4.81
C MET A 224 11.90 -13.23 -5.84
N ARG A 225 10.72 -13.73 -5.47
CA ARG A 225 9.60 -13.91 -6.39
C ARG A 225 9.18 -12.61 -7.06
N ILE A 226 8.93 -12.67 -8.36
CA ILE A 226 8.36 -11.56 -9.14
C ILE A 226 6.84 -11.66 -9.25
N ALA A 227 6.28 -12.87 -9.07
CA ALA A 227 4.87 -13.23 -8.96
C ALA A 227 4.70 -14.56 -8.22
N PRO A 228 3.59 -14.82 -7.51
CA PRO A 228 3.27 -16.14 -6.93
C PRO A 228 2.51 -17.05 -7.92
N GLU A 229 2.10 -16.57 -9.09
CA GLU A 229 1.19 -17.18 -10.06
C GLU A 229 1.47 -18.66 -10.32
N LEU A 230 2.72 -19.02 -10.67
CA LEU A 230 3.04 -20.41 -11.05
C LEU A 230 2.87 -21.39 -9.87
N TYR A 231 3.07 -20.94 -8.63
CA TYR A 231 2.82 -21.75 -7.45
C TYR A 231 1.33 -21.87 -7.14
N LEU A 232 0.56 -20.79 -7.31
CA LEU A 232 -0.88 -20.81 -7.10
C LEU A 232 -1.59 -21.73 -8.11
N LYS A 233 -1.15 -21.72 -9.37
CA LYS A 233 -1.64 -22.69 -10.38
C LYS A 233 -1.32 -24.14 -10.03
N ARG A 234 -0.14 -24.43 -9.43
CA ARG A 234 0.17 -25.77 -8.92
C ARG A 234 -0.78 -26.20 -7.79
N LEU A 235 -1.28 -25.26 -6.97
CA LEU A 235 -2.28 -25.58 -5.95
C LEU A 235 -3.66 -25.92 -6.57
N LEU A 236 -4.03 -25.32 -7.70
CA LEU A 236 -5.23 -25.71 -8.45
C LEU A 236 -5.07 -27.16 -9.00
N VAL A 237 -3.91 -27.51 -9.52
CA VAL A 237 -3.61 -28.91 -9.91
C VAL A 237 -3.71 -29.84 -8.70
N GLY A 238 -3.31 -29.36 -7.52
CA GLY A 238 -3.39 -30.09 -6.24
C GLY A 238 -4.81 -30.22 -5.67
N GLY A 239 -5.84 -29.63 -6.33
CA GLY A 239 -7.24 -29.76 -5.94
C GLY A 239 -7.79 -28.66 -5.05
N PHE A 240 -7.10 -27.52 -4.92
CA PHE A 240 -7.71 -26.33 -4.33
C PHE A 240 -8.66 -25.68 -5.30
N ASP A 241 -9.89 -25.31 -4.85
CA ASP A 241 -10.91 -24.72 -5.73
C ASP A 241 -10.80 -23.19 -5.80
N LYS A 242 -10.67 -22.52 -4.64
CA LYS A 242 -10.68 -21.07 -4.50
C LYS A 242 -9.59 -20.64 -3.56
N ILE A 243 -8.59 -19.98 -4.07
CA ILE A 243 -7.43 -19.54 -3.29
C ILE A 243 -7.07 -18.10 -3.57
N TYR A 244 -6.48 -17.46 -2.59
CA TYR A 244 -5.80 -16.18 -2.79
C TYR A 244 -4.52 -16.10 -1.96
N GLU A 245 -3.59 -15.32 -2.41
CA GLU A 245 -2.40 -14.92 -1.66
C GLU A 245 -2.27 -13.41 -1.65
N LEU A 246 -2.14 -12.82 -0.46
CA LEU A 246 -1.85 -11.41 -0.27
C LEU A 246 -0.44 -11.27 0.29
N GLY A 247 0.51 -10.92 -0.57
CA GLY A 247 1.92 -10.96 -0.20
C GLY A 247 2.79 -9.94 -0.91
N ARG A 248 4.10 -10.03 -0.66
CA ARG A 248 5.11 -9.18 -1.29
C ARG A 248 5.64 -9.82 -2.56
N ASN A 249 5.82 -8.99 -3.59
CA ASN A 249 6.60 -9.29 -4.77
C ASN A 249 7.77 -8.33 -4.90
N PHE A 250 8.78 -8.75 -5.64
CA PHE A 250 10.07 -8.05 -5.75
C PHE A 250 10.46 -7.95 -7.22
N ARG A 251 10.61 -6.72 -7.73
CA ARG A 251 11.07 -6.46 -9.09
C ARG A 251 12.27 -5.53 -9.06
N ASN A 252 13.41 -5.99 -9.55
CA ASN A 252 14.67 -5.24 -9.56
C ASN A 252 14.68 -4.22 -10.70
N GLU A 253 13.80 -3.23 -10.58
CA GLU A 253 13.55 -2.19 -11.57
C GLU A 253 13.73 -0.80 -10.95
N GLY A 254 13.45 0.25 -11.73
CA GLY A 254 13.61 1.64 -11.30
C GLY A 254 12.64 2.06 -10.19
N LEU A 255 13.00 3.14 -9.50
CA LEU A 255 12.19 3.81 -8.49
C LEU A 255 11.54 5.04 -9.11
N ASP A 256 10.22 5.08 -9.19
CA ASP A 256 9.48 6.26 -9.67
C ASP A 256 8.28 6.62 -8.76
N ARG A 257 7.32 7.38 -9.28
CA ARG A 257 6.11 7.77 -8.54
C ARG A 257 5.12 6.63 -8.35
N THR A 258 5.17 5.60 -9.19
CA THR A 258 4.20 4.51 -9.28
C THR A 258 4.80 3.13 -9.04
N HIS A 259 6.14 3.03 -8.99
CA HIS A 259 6.87 1.78 -8.81
C HIS A 259 7.79 1.82 -7.59
N ASN A 260 7.76 0.73 -6.83
CA ASN A 260 8.68 0.44 -5.73
C ASN A 260 9.17 -1.01 -5.91
N PRO A 261 10.47 -1.31 -5.74
CA PRO A 261 11.01 -2.65 -6.00
C PRO A 261 10.38 -3.76 -5.15
N GLU A 262 9.87 -3.42 -3.99
CA GLU A 262 9.10 -4.27 -3.11
C GLU A 262 7.68 -3.69 -3.00
N PHE A 263 6.67 -4.45 -3.40
CA PHE A 263 5.29 -4.02 -3.42
C PHE A 263 4.34 -5.14 -2.97
N THR A 264 3.12 -4.79 -2.63
CA THR A 264 2.09 -5.75 -2.19
C THR A 264 1.17 -6.06 -3.36
N VAL A 265 0.95 -7.34 -3.59
CA VAL A 265 -0.02 -7.86 -4.56
C VAL A 265 -1.02 -8.76 -3.84
N LEU A 266 -2.25 -8.77 -4.34
CA LEU A 266 -3.24 -9.82 -4.10
C LEU A 266 -3.36 -10.62 -5.38
N GLU A 267 -3.17 -11.92 -5.34
CA GLU A 267 -3.52 -12.82 -6.43
C GLU A 267 -4.65 -13.77 -6.02
N VAL A 268 -5.61 -13.96 -6.90
CA VAL A 268 -6.84 -14.74 -6.66
C VAL A 268 -7.03 -15.70 -7.80
N TYR A 269 -7.32 -16.97 -7.49
CA TYR A 269 -7.58 -18.03 -8.46
C TYR A 269 -8.81 -18.83 -8.08
N GLU A 270 -9.61 -19.18 -9.08
CA GLU A 270 -10.84 -19.99 -8.94
C GLU A 270 -10.84 -21.09 -9.98
N ALA A 271 -10.78 -22.34 -9.54
CA ALA A 271 -10.97 -23.51 -10.40
C ALA A 271 -12.38 -23.54 -10.96
N TYR A 272 -12.52 -23.98 -12.21
CA TYR A 272 -13.77 -23.98 -12.99
C TYR A 272 -14.37 -22.58 -13.22
N GLY A 273 -13.60 -21.52 -12.88
CA GLY A 273 -13.89 -20.14 -13.21
C GLY A 273 -13.25 -19.70 -14.53
N ASP A 274 -13.46 -18.47 -14.87
CA ASP A 274 -12.96 -17.81 -16.07
C ASP A 274 -12.72 -16.30 -15.85
N ARG A 275 -12.40 -15.56 -16.88
CA ARG A 275 -12.30 -14.10 -16.86
C ARG A 275 -13.56 -13.42 -16.28
N LEU A 276 -14.76 -13.95 -16.55
CA LEU A 276 -16.00 -13.34 -16.09
C LEU A 276 -16.21 -13.51 -14.58
N SER A 277 -15.81 -14.66 -14.03
CA SER A 277 -15.81 -14.85 -12.57
C SER A 277 -14.88 -13.87 -11.86
N MET A 278 -13.68 -13.61 -12.42
CA MET A 278 -12.74 -12.62 -11.90
C MET A 278 -13.28 -11.18 -12.02
N LYS A 279 -13.91 -10.85 -13.16
CA LYS A 279 -14.58 -9.56 -13.36
C LYS A 279 -15.66 -9.33 -12.29
N ALA A 280 -16.50 -10.34 -12.01
CA ALA A 280 -17.53 -10.25 -10.98
C ALA A 280 -16.95 -10.00 -9.57
N ILE A 281 -15.77 -10.55 -9.26
CA ILE A 281 -15.07 -10.23 -8.01
C ILE A 281 -14.68 -8.75 -7.96
N ILE A 282 -14.11 -8.19 -9.02
CA ILE A 282 -13.73 -6.77 -9.09
C ILE A 282 -14.97 -5.86 -8.95
N GLU A 283 -16.05 -6.14 -9.69
CA GLU A 283 -17.30 -5.37 -9.65
C GLU A 283 -18.01 -5.43 -8.30
N GLY A 284 -17.72 -6.45 -7.49
CA GLY A 284 -18.21 -6.54 -6.12
C GLY A 284 -17.25 -5.98 -5.06
N LEU A 285 -15.96 -6.23 -5.21
CA LEU A 285 -14.92 -5.85 -4.23
C LEU A 285 -14.71 -4.33 -4.18
N ILE A 286 -14.51 -3.68 -5.32
CA ILE A 286 -14.18 -2.25 -5.39
C ILE A 286 -15.25 -1.39 -4.72
N PRO A 287 -16.58 -1.52 -5.05
CA PRO A 287 -17.60 -0.76 -4.34
C PRO A 287 -17.73 -1.15 -2.86
N ALA A 288 -17.51 -2.41 -2.49
CA ALA A 288 -17.54 -2.82 -1.08
C ALA A 288 -16.43 -2.16 -0.26
N LEU A 289 -15.22 -2.02 -0.82
CA LEU A 289 -14.13 -1.28 -0.19
C LEU A 289 -14.45 0.21 -0.07
N ALA A 290 -15.00 0.80 -1.14
CA ALA A 290 -15.40 2.21 -1.14
C ALA A 290 -16.46 2.50 -0.07
N ASP A 291 -17.52 1.69 -0.01
CA ASP A 291 -18.59 1.84 0.98
C ASP A 291 -18.08 1.68 2.43
N ARG A 292 -17.28 0.64 2.71
CA ARG A 292 -16.86 0.30 4.07
C ARG A 292 -15.69 1.13 4.60
N VAL A 293 -14.79 1.57 3.73
CA VAL A 293 -13.57 2.28 4.14
C VAL A 293 -13.67 3.78 3.91
N LEU A 294 -14.30 4.21 2.80
CA LEU A 294 -14.43 5.62 2.46
C LEU A 294 -15.80 6.19 2.84
N GLY A 295 -16.85 5.38 2.88
CA GLY A 295 -18.24 5.80 3.06
C GLY A 295 -18.83 6.46 1.80
N THR A 296 -18.15 6.37 0.66
CA THR A 296 -18.58 6.91 -0.63
C THR A 296 -17.97 6.10 -1.77
N ARG A 297 -18.69 5.98 -2.88
CA ARG A 297 -18.21 5.32 -4.12
C ARG A 297 -17.53 6.27 -5.08
N THR A 298 -17.32 7.52 -4.71
CA THR A 298 -16.62 8.50 -5.52
C THR A 298 -15.28 8.87 -4.88
N VAL A 299 -14.25 8.97 -5.72
CA VAL A 299 -12.92 9.43 -5.32
C VAL A 299 -12.56 10.67 -6.15
N THR A 300 -12.17 11.75 -5.50
CA THR A 300 -11.72 12.96 -6.18
C THR A 300 -10.20 12.98 -6.22
N LEU A 301 -9.65 12.93 -7.42
CA LEU A 301 -8.21 13.01 -7.68
C LEU A 301 -7.82 14.43 -8.06
N THR A 302 -6.60 14.85 -7.69
CA THR A 302 -6.01 16.09 -8.19
C THR A 302 -5.36 15.84 -9.54
N THR A 303 -5.74 16.60 -10.55
CA THR A 303 -5.13 16.53 -11.89
C THR A 303 -3.79 17.27 -11.96
N ALA A 304 -2.99 17.01 -12.99
CA ALA A 304 -1.66 17.59 -13.12
C ALA A 304 -1.66 19.14 -13.23
N ASP A 305 -2.75 19.73 -13.73
CA ASP A 305 -2.99 21.16 -13.83
C ASP A 305 -3.58 21.77 -12.54
N GLY A 306 -3.73 20.96 -11.47
CA GLY A 306 -4.27 21.38 -10.19
C GLY A 306 -5.80 21.37 -10.12
N GLY A 307 -6.48 20.87 -11.14
CA GLY A 307 -7.93 20.64 -11.16
C GLY A 307 -8.35 19.44 -10.30
N ALA A 308 -9.66 19.17 -10.27
CA ALA A 308 -10.25 18.03 -9.60
C ALA A 308 -10.99 17.13 -10.61
N GLU A 309 -10.75 15.82 -10.52
CA GLU A 309 -11.42 14.82 -11.33
C GLU A 309 -12.10 13.81 -10.41
N THR A 310 -13.37 13.53 -10.63
CA THR A 310 -14.13 12.55 -9.86
C THR A 310 -14.16 11.21 -10.59
N ILE A 311 -13.72 10.17 -9.92
CA ILE A 311 -13.81 8.78 -10.36
C ILE A 311 -15.01 8.13 -9.67
N ASP A 312 -15.93 7.57 -10.44
CA ASP A 312 -17.09 6.83 -9.93
C ASP A 312 -16.76 5.33 -9.91
N LEU A 313 -16.79 4.74 -8.72
CA LEU A 313 -16.51 3.34 -8.46
C LEU A 313 -17.80 2.48 -8.44
N THR A 314 -18.90 2.97 -9.00
CA THR A 314 -20.18 2.25 -9.07
C THR A 314 -20.24 1.41 -10.35
N PRO A 315 -20.41 0.08 -10.27
CA PRO A 315 -20.60 -0.76 -11.45
C PRO A 315 -22.01 -0.56 -12.06
N PRO A 316 -22.26 -1.00 -13.32
CA PRO A 316 -21.34 -1.73 -14.18
C PRO A 316 -20.27 -0.83 -14.79
N TYR A 317 -19.04 -1.34 -14.91
CA TYR A 317 -17.93 -0.62 -15.52
C TYR A 317 -17.93 -0.79 -17.05
N ARG A 318 -17.38 0.20 -17.76
CA ARG A 318 -17.19 0.12 -19.22
C ARG A 318 -16.36 -1.12 -19.57
N GLU A 319 -16.73 -1.83 -20.63
CA GLU A 319 -15.93 -2.90 -21.22
C GLU A 319 -15.69 -2.57 -22.70
N VAL A 320 -14.43 -2.71 -23.16
CA VAL A 320 -14.02 -2.37 -24.53
C VAL A 320 -12.85 -3.24 -24.96
N ALA A 321 -12.84 -3.69 -26.22
CA ALA A 321 -11.71 -4.48 -26.71
C ALA A 321 -10.47 -3.61 -26.97
N TYR A 322 -9.30 -4.16 -26.70
CA TYR A 322 -8.00 -3.52 -26.95
C TYR A 322 -7.88 -3.02 -28.40
N VAL A 323 -8.25 -3.85 -29.36
CA VAL A 323 -8.22 -3.54 -30.79
C VAL A 323 -9.08 -2.33 -31.14
N GLU A 324 -10.24 -2.17 -30.47
CA GLU A 324 -11.14 -1.03 -30.71
C GLU A 324 -10.52 0.26 -30.22
N LEU A 325 -9.94 0.26 -29.03
CA LEU A 325 -9.24 1.44 -28.50
C LEU A 325 -8.07 1.89 -29.39
N VAL A 326 -7.30 0.92 -29.89
CA VAL A 326 -6.19 1.21 -30.79
C VAL A 326 -6.72 1.78 -32.13
N ARG A 327 -7.79 1.22 -32.69
CA ARG A 327 -8.43 1.73 -33.90
C ARG A 327 -9.02 3.14 -33.71
N GLU A 328 -9.64 3.39 -32.58
CA GLU A 328 -10.14 4.73 -32.24
C GLU A 328 -9.02 5.78 -32.21
N GLN A 329 -7.85 5.42 -31.67
CA GLN A 329 -6.71 6.34 -31.53
C GLN A 329 -5.90 6.52 -32.81
N MET A 330 -5.67 5.44 -33.57
CA MET A 330 -4.71 5.41 -34.66
C MET A 330 -5.34 5.26 -36.07
N GLY A 331 -6.63 4.98 -36.14
CA GLY A 331 -7.38 4.76 -37.39
C GLY A 331 -7.83 3.31 -37.57
N ALA A 332 -8.95 3.14 -38.28
CA ALA A 332 -9.60 1.84 -38.45
C ALA A 332 -8.71 0.80 -39.17
N ASP A 333 -7.80 1.27 -40.00
CA ASP A 333 -6.86 0.49 -40.82
C ASP A 333 -5.56 0.12 -40.10
N TRP A 334 -5.43 0.44 -38.80
CA TRP A 334 -4.15 0.32 -38.06
C TRP A 334 -3.52 -1.08 -38.17
N PHE A 335 -4.29 -2.13 -37.94
CA PHE A 335 -3.78 -3.50 -37.91
C PHE A 335 -3.43 -4.06 -39.30
N GLU A 336 -3.94 -3.44 -40.35
CA GLU A 336 -3.64 -3.76 -41.75
C GLU A 336 -2.52 -2.89 -42.33
N THR A 337 -2.06 -1.89 -41.54
CA THR A 337 -1.03 -0.92 -41.96
C THR A 337 0.37 -1.59 -41.92
N PRO A 338 1.22 -1.41 -42.96
CA PRO A 338 2.60 -1.86 -42.92
C PRO A 338 3.41 -1.26 -41.75
N VAL A 339 4.36 -2.01 -41.20
CA VAL A 339 5.13 -1.65 -39.99
C VAL A 339 5.81 -0.27 -40.11
N GLU A 340 6.36 0.06 -41.29
CA GLU A 340 7.03 1.33 -41.53
C GLU A 340 6.05 2.52 -41.48
N GLU A 341 4.82 2.33 -41.97
CA GLU A 341 3.77 3.34 -41.89
C GLU A 341 3.21 3.45 -40.48
N ALA A 342 3.00 2.33 -39.79
CA ALA A 342 2.59 2.31 -38.38
C ALA A 342 3.62 3.06 -37.51
N GLY A 343 4.92 2.86 -37.75
CA GLY A 343 5.98 3.59 -37.09
C GLY A 343 5.90 5.09 -37.34
N ARG A 344 5.69 5.52 -38.60
CA ARG A 344 5.53 6.95 -38.94
C ARG A 344 4.33 7.59 -38.24
N ARG A 345 3.17 6.90 -38.24
CA ARG A 345 1.95 7.38 -37.55
C ARG A 345 2.16 7.48 -36.05
N ALA A 346 2.80 6.51 -35.42
CA ALA A 346 3.11 6.50 -33.99
C ALA A 346 4.06 7.67 -33.62
N VAL A 347 5.11 7.91 -34.42
CA VAL A 347 6.00 9.06 -34.21
C VAL A 347 5.26 10.40 -34.43
N ALA A 348 4.40 10.50 -35.43
CA ALA A 348 3.56 11.67 -35.66
C ALA A 348 2.58 11.93 -34.49
N ALA A 349 2.16 10.88 -33.78
CA ALA A 349 1.36 10.96 -32.56
C ALA A 349 2.20 11.29 -31.28
N GLY A 350 3.51 11.52 -31.42
CA GLY A 350 4.41 11.96 -30.35
C GLY A 350 5.14 10.84 -29.61
N LEU A 351 5.20 9.62 -30.18
CA LEU A 351 5.96 8.52 -29.58
C LEU A 351 7.42 8.53 -30.08
N GLU A 352 8.33 8.16 -29.18
CA GLU A 352 9.70 7.81 -29.50
C GLU A 352 9.78 6.27 -29.63
N LEU A 353 10.22 5.79 -30.80
CA LEU A 353 10.31 4.36 -31.08
C LEU A 353 11.77 3.92 -31.21
N GLU A 354 12.08 2.73 -30.76
CA GLU A 354 13.38 2.10 -30.99
C GLU A 354 13.45 1.57 -32.42
N PRO A 355 14.64 1.57 -33.06
CA PRO A 355 14.81 1.01 -34.38
C PRO A 355 14.50 -0.50 -34.43
N GLY A 356 13.77 -0.94 -35.46
CA GLY A 356 13.47 -2.36 -35.67
C GLY A 356 12.32 -2.92 -34.86
N MET A 357 11.53 -2.08 -34.19
CA MET A 357 10.31 -2.56 -33.50
C MET A 357 9.32 -3.19 -34.48
N SER A 358 8.73 -4.31 -34.09
CA SER A 358 7.64 -4.95 -34.83
C SER A 358 6.35 -4.12 -34.70
N HIS A 359 5.40 -4.32 -35.62
CA HIS A 359 4.09 -3.68 -35.56
C HIS A 359 3.39 -3.92 -34.21
N LEU A 360 3.50 -5.12 -33.66
CA LEU A 360 2.94 -5.47 -32.36
C LEU A 360 3.54 -4.65 -31.22
N LEU A 361 4.86 -4.47 -31.19
CA LEU A 361 5.55 -3.65 -30.18
C LEU A 361 5.21 -2.17 -30.32
N ILE A 362 5.12 -1.65 -31.56
CA ILE A 362 4.66 -0.27 -31.80
C ILE A 362 3.23 -0.08 -31.29
N THR A 363 2.35 -1.06 -31.55
CA THR A 363 0.96 -1.04 -31.06
C THR A 363 0.89 -1.03 -29.53
N ARG A 364 1.79 -1.78 -28.86
CA ARG A 364 1.88 -1.76 -27.39
C ARG A 364 2.31 -0.39 -26.88
N GLU A 365 3.33 0.22 -27.49
CA GLU A 365 3.77 1.59 -27.12
C GLU A 365 2.64 2.62 -27.31
N VAL A 366 1.84 2.48 -28.38
CA VAL A 366 0.65 3.31 -28.60
C VAL A 366 -0.34 3.14 -27.46
N TYR A 367 -0.65 1.90 -27.07
CA TYR A 367 -1.58 1.64 -25.99
C TYR A 367 -1.07 2.20 -24.66
N ASP A 368 0.13 1.81 -24.23
CA ASP A 368 0.70 2.15 -22.95
C ASP A 368 0.88 3.68 -22.76
N LYS A 369 1.31 4.38 -23.82
CA LYS A 369 1.66 5.80 -23.72
C LYS A 369 0.57 6.77 -24.17
N LEU A 370 -0.31 6.37 -25.10
CA LEU A 370 -1.33 7.26 -25.63
C LEU A 370 -2.74 6.94 -25.15
N ILE A 371 -3.09 5.65 -24.99
CA ILE A 371 -4.46 5.20 -24.77
C ILE A 371 -4.75 4.98 -23.27
N GLU A 372 -3.96 4.16 -22.57
CA GLU A 372 -4.22 3.77 -21.18
C GLU A 372 -4.45 4.99 -20.28
N ARG A 373 -3.62 6.01 -20.40
CA ARG A 373 -3.73 7.24 -19.60
C ARG A 373 -5.03 8.03 -19.82
N THR A 374 -5.75 7.81 -20.93
CA THR A 374 -7.03 8.46 -21.22
C THR A 374 -8.22 7.73 -20.59
N LEU A 375 -8.04 6.48 -20.17
CA LEU A 375 -9.06 5.67 -19.51
C LEU A 375 -9.21 6.10 -18.05
N ARG A 376 -9.94 7.20 -17.82
CA ARG A 376 -10.03 7.81 -16.50
C ARG A 376 -11.04 7.09 -15.61
N GLN A 377 -12.23 6.81 -16.12
CA GLN A 377 -13.26 6.04 -15.41
C GLN A 377 -12.95 4.54 -15.44
N PRO A 378 -13.42 3.75 -14.45
CA PRO A 378 -13.18 2.32 -14.39
C PRO A 378 -13.57 1.63 -15.70
N THR A 379 -12.61 0.97 -16.34
CA THR A 379 -12.77 0.35 -17.66
C THR A 379 -12.08 -1.00 -17.70
N PHE A 380 -12.77 -2.03 -18.15
CA PHE A 380 -12.19 -3.30 -18.52
C PHE A 380 -11.77 -3.27 -19.99
N VAL A 381 -10.46 -3.38 -20.24
CA VAL A 381 -9.90 -3.54 -21.59
C VAL A 381 -9.72 -5.03 -21.83
N THR A 382 -10.31 -5.56 -22.88
CA THR A 382 -10.39 -7.01 -23.11
C THR A 382 -9.72 -7.42 -24.42
N ARG A 383 -9.47 -8.72 -24.59
CA ARG A 383 -9.02 -9.31 -25.87
C ARG A 383 -7.68 -8.77 -26.33
N LEU A 384 -6.67 -8.91 -25.49
CA LEU A 384 -5.30 -8.51 -25.81
C LEU A 384 -4.62 -9.50 -26.76
N PRO A 385 -3.60 -9.07 -27.52
CA PRO A 385 -2.75 -9.98 -28.28
C PRO A 385 -2.09 -11.04 -27.39
N LYS A 386 -2.10 -12.30 -27.82
CA LYS A 386 -1.61 -13.43 -27.01
C LYS A 386 -0.14 -13.33 -26.58
N GLN A 387 0.67 -12.62 -27.35
CA GLN A 387 2.09 -12.40 -27.05
C GLN A 387 2.31 -11.52 -25.81
N PHE A 388 1.31 -10.72 -25.41
CA PHE A 388 1.41 -9.85 -24.23
C PHE A 388 1.12 -10.60 -22.93
N VAL A 389 0.30 -11.67 -23.01
CA VAL A 389 -0.16 -12.40 -21.82
C VAL A 389 -0.01 -13.92 -22.06
N PRO A 390 1.22 -14.45 -21.95
CA PRO A 390 1.52 -15.83 -22.33
C PRO A 390 0.88 -16.89 -21.43
N LEU A 391 0.40 -16.53 -20.24
CA LEU A 391 -0.21 -17.42 -19.26
C LEU A 391 -1.74 -17.48 -19.35
N ALA A 392 -2.35 -16.65 -20.21
CA ALA A 392 -3.79 -16.61 -20.43
C ALA A 392 -4.23 -17.51 -21.58
N LYS A 393 -5.47 -18.02 -21.53
CA LYS A 393 -6.06 -18.88 -22.56
C LYS A 393 -6.40 -18.08 -23.81
N ALA A 394 -6.21 -18.68 -25.00
CA ALA A 394 -6.62 -18.06 -26.26
C ALA A 394 -8.16 -17.94 -26.33
N CYS A 395 -8.66 -16.89 -26.99
CA CYS A 395 -10.09 -16.77 -27.31
C CYS A 395 -10.50 -17.87 -28.28
N GLU A 396 -11.69 -18.44 -28.11
CA GLU A 396 -12.20 -19.51 -28.97
C GLU A 396 -12.49 -19.03 -30.40
N ASP A 397 -12.95 -17.79 -30.55
CA ASP A 397 -13.31 -17.18 -31.84
C ASP A 397 -12.11 -16.53 -32.56
N ASP A 398 -11.02 -16.20 -31.85
CA ASP A 398 -9.81 -15.63 -32.43
C ASP A 398 -8.56 -16.06 -31.63
N PRO A 399 -7.83 -17.09 -32.08
CA PRO A 399 -6.65 -17.61 -31.39
C PRO A 399 -5.43 -16.65 -31.35
N ALA A 400 -5.49 -15.50 -32.05
CA ALA A 400 -4.45 -14.48 -31.96
C ALA A 400 -4.62 -13.60 -30.71
N LEU A 401 -5.80 -13.64 -30.10
CA LEU A 401 -6.16 -12.89 -28.89
C LEU A 401 -6.31 -13.85 -27.70
N VAL A 402 -6.21 -13.31 -26.51
CA VAL A 402 -6.42 -14.05 -25.26
C VAL A 402 -7.65 -13.55 -24.50
N ASP A 403 -8.28 -14.47 -23.77
CA ASP A 403 -9.49 -14.19 -22.95
C ASP A 403 -9.09 -13.58 -21.62
N VAL A 404 -8.88 -12.25 -21.63
CA VAL A 404 -8.38 -11.44 -20.53
C VAL A 404 -9.19 -10.16 -20.38
N PHE A 405 -9.01 -9.52 -19.23
CA PHE A 405 -9.20 -8.09 -19.06
C PHE A 405 -7.99 -7.44 -18.38
N GLU A 406 -7.76 -6.19 -18.67
CA GLU A 406 -7.02 -5.24 -17.84
C GLU A 406 -8.03 -4.24 -17.26
N PHE A 407 -8.11 -4.17 -15.93
CA PHE A 407 -8.97 -3.19 -15.26
C PHE A 407 -8.19 -1.91 -15.03
N VAL A 408 -8.51 -0.89 -15.82
CA VAL A 408 -7.83 0.41 -15.83
C VAL A 408 -8.71 1.44 -15.15
N VAL A 409 -8.12 2.19 -14.22
CA VAL A 409 -8.78 3.28 -13.49
C VAL A 409 -7.82 4.45 -13.35
N ALA A 410 -8.29 5.66 -13.58
CA ALA A 410 -7.49 6.88 -13.49
C ALA A 410 -6.24 6.86 -14.38
N GLY A 411 -6.32 6.17 -15.53
CA GLY A 411 -5.23 6.04 -16.49
C GLY A 411 -4.11 5.11 -16.06
N LYS A 412 -4.42 4.11 -15.24
CA LYS A 412 -3.44 3.11 -14.75
C LYS A 412 -4.12 1.75 -14.65
N GLU A 413 -3.45 0.73 -15.14
CA GLU A 413 -3.81 -0.66 -14.84
C GLU A 413 -3.73 -0.92 -13.33
N LEU A 414 -4.85 -1.40 -12.79
CA LEU A 414 -4.98 -1.78 -11.39
C LEU A 414 -4.96 -3.30 -11.20
N CYS A 415 -5.53 -4.03 -12.16
CA CYS A 415 -5.74 -5.47 -12.07
C CYS A 415 -5.83 -6.10 -13.45
N PRO A 416 -4.90 -6.97 -13.86
CA PRO A 416 -5.13 -7.92 -14.93
C PRO A 416 -5.91 -9.13 -14.40
N GLY A 417 -6.78 -9.70 -15.23
CA GLY A 417 -7.47 -10.95 -14.94
C GLY A 417 -7.75 -11.74 -16.20
N TYR A 418 -7.66 -13.06 -16.12
CA TYR A 418 -7.76 -13.92 -17.30
C TYR A 418 -8.54 -15.21 -17.06
N THR A 419 -8.97 -15.83 -18.17
CA THR A 419 -9.13 -17.28 -18.22
C THR A 419 -7.74 -17.89 -18.36
N GLU A 420 -7.37 -18.78 -17.44
CA GLU A 420 -6.02 -19.33 -17.34
C GLU A 420 -5.76 -20.35 -18.45
N ASN A 421 -4.54 -20.29 -19.04
CA ASN A 421 -4.11 -21.33 -19.94
C ASN A 421 -3.83 -22.62 -19.16
N ASN A 422 -4.56 -23.68 -19.47
CA ASN A 422 -4.43 -24.99 -18.86
C ASN A 422 -3.98 -26.08 -19.84
N ASP A 423 -3.54 -25.69 -21.06
CA ASP A 423 -2.94 -26.58 -22.05
C ASP A 423 -1.40 -26.60 -21.88
N PRO A 424 -0.80 -27.72 -21.41
CA PRO A 424 0.63 -27.81 -21.21
C PRO A 424 1.43 -27.72 -22.51
N ILE A 425 0.87 -28.16 -23.64
CA ILE A 425 1.53 -28.13 -24.93
C ILE A 425 1.65 -26.71 -25.44
N GLU A 426 0.55 -25.97 -25.43
CA GLU A 426 0.52 -24.55 -25.78
C GLU A 426 1.38 -23.73 -24.82
N GLN A 427 1.33 -24.03 -23.52
CA GLN A 427 2.13 -23.31 -22.52
C GLN A 427 3.61 -23.48 -22.74
N ARG A 428 4.07 -24.69 -23.05
CA ARG A 428 5.46 -24.96 -23.38
C ARG A 428 5.91 -24.18 -24.61
N GLN A 429 5.08 -24.16 -25.66
CA GLN A 429 5.39 -23.40 -26.87
C GLN A 429 5.55 -21.91 -26.54
N ARG A 430 4.61 -21.31 -25.80
CA ARG A 430 4.65 -19.89 -25.40
C ARG A 430 5.87 -19.54 -24.55
N PHE A 431 6.24 -20.43 -23.62
CA PHE A 431 7.47 -20.24 -22.84
C PHE A 431 8.72 -20.31 -23.73
N SER A 432 8.77 -21.24 -24.67
CA SER A 432 9.89 -21.34 -25.62
C SER A 432 10.04 -20.09 -26.49
N GLU A 433 8.91 -19.52 -26.96
CA GLU A 433 8.88 -18.25 -27.69
C GLU A 433 9.36 -17.06 -26.82
N GLN A 434 9.03 -17.06 -25.52
CA GLN A 434 9.38 -15.98 -24.58
C GLN A 434 10.84 -15.99 -24.16
N VAL A 435 11.44 -17.17 -23.92
CA VAL A 435 12.82 -17.28 -23.43
C VAL A 435 13.85 -17.32 -24.57
N GLY A 436 13.43 -17.58 -25.82
CA GLY A 436 14.31 -17.63 -26.99
C GLY A 436 15.46 -18.63 -26.81
N GLU A 437 16.70 -18.15 -26.85
CA GLU A 437 17.91 -18.97 -26.75
C GLU A 437 18.29 -19.40 -25.31
N ASN A 438 17.46 -19.15 -24.31
CA ASN A 438 17.74 -19.44 -22.90
C ASN A 438 16.75 -20.48 -22.32
N PRO A 439 16.75 -21.75 -22.78
CA PRO A 439 15.78 -22.76 -22.38
C PRO A 439 15.85 -23.11 -20.88
N GLU A 440 16.97 -22.86 -20.20
CA GLU A 440 17.12 -23.05 -18.76
C GLU A 440 16.19 -22.11 -17.90
N ARG A 441 15.55 -21.13 -18.54
CA ARG A 441 14.57 -20.25 -17.90
C ARG A 441 13.15 -20.79 -17.92
N ILE A 442 12.90 -21.92 -18.59
CA ILE A 442 11.60 -22.58 -18.61
C ILE A 442 11.40 -23.30 -17.26
N ASP A 443 10.29 -23.01 -16.59
CA ASP A 443 9.90 -23.73 -15.37
C ASP A 443 9.31 -25.10 -15.73
N GLU A 444 10.18 -26.09 -15.85
CA GLU A 444 9.82 -27.48 -16.22
C GLU A 444 8.92 -28.13 -15.16
N ASP A 445 9.08 -27.80 -13.89
CA ASP A 445 8.24 -28.33 -12.83
C ASP A 445 6.80 -27.79 -12.95
N PHE A 446 6.63 -26.53 -13.33
CA PHE A 446 5.31 -25.98 -13.60
C PHE A 446 4.65 -26.66 -14.83
N LEU A 447 5.39 -26.86 -15.91
CA LEU A 447 4.86 -27.58 -17.07
C LEU A 447 4.47 -29.01 -16.72
N THR A 448 5.30 -29.71 -15.95
CA THR A 448 4.98 -31.05 -15.43
C THR A 448 3.71 -31.03 -14.58
N ALA A 449 3.54 -30.01 -13.74
CA ALA A 449 2.29 -29.86 -12.97
C ALA A 449 1.07 -29.71 -13.88
N LEU A 450 1.15 -28.88 -14.95
CA LEU A 450 0.08 -28.75 -15.92
C LEU A 450 -0.26 -30.09 -16.64
N GLU A 451 0.76 -30.90 -16.93
CA GLU A 451 0.60 -32.24 -17.55
C GLU A 451 -0.18 -33.22 -16.64
N HIS A 452 -0.23 -32.96 -15.31
CA HIS A 452 -1.10 -33.71 -14.40
C HIS A 452 -2.58 -33.25 -14.44
N GLY A 453 -2.89 -32.22 -15.21
CA GLY A 453 -4.25 -31.73 -15.42
C GLY A 453 -4.63 -30.59 -14.50
N MET A 454 -4.42 -29.34 -14.93
CA MET A 454 -4.97 -28.17 -14.26
C MET A 454 -6.45 -27.99 -14.71
N PRO A 455 -7.41 -27.83 -13.80
CA PRO A 455 -8.78 -27.52 -14.17
C PRO A 455 -8.83 -26.18 -14.94
N PRO A 456 -9.86 -25.95 -15.79
CA PRO A 456 -10.14 -24.60 -16.26
C PRO A 456 -10.22 -23.66 -15.06
N ALA A 457 -9.66 -22.46 -15.16
CA ALA A 457 -9.61 -21.55 -14.02
C ALA A 457 -9.65 -20.09 -14.46
N GLY A 458 -10.20 -19.25 -13.60
CA GLY A 458 -10.00 -17.81 -13.65
C GLY A 458 -8.94 -17.38 -12.65
N GLY A 459 -8.11 -16.41 -13.04
CA GLY A 459 -7.12 -15.80 -12.17
C GLY A 459 -7.00 -14.30 -12.36
N MET A 460 -6.57 -13.59 -11.32
CA MET A 460 -6.32 -12.15 -11.38
C MET A 460 -5.29 -11.70 -10.36
N GLY A 461 -4.60 -10.62 -10.68
CA GLY A 461 -3.64 -9.97 -9.78
C GLY A 461 -4.01 -8.51 -9.51
N ILE A 462 -4.16 -8.10 -8.24
CA ILE A 462 -4.44 -6.71 -7.86
C ILE A 462 -3.22 -6.08 -7.21
N GLY A 463 -2.70 -5.00 -7.79
CA GLY A 463 -1.67 -4.18 -7.14
C GLY A 463 -2.23 -3.42 -5.95
N ILE A 464 -2.03 -3.93 -4.73
CA ILE A 464 -2.60 -3.34 -3.50
C ILE A 464 -2.12 -1.91 -3.27
N ASP A 465 -0.86 -1.62 -3.58
CA ASP A 465 -0.35 -0.25 -3.42
C ASP A 465 -1.07 0.71 -4.36
N ARG A 466 -1.30 0.34 -5.63
CA ARG A 466 -2.08 1.12 -6.60
C ARG A 466 -3.55 1.27 -6.19
N LEU A 467 -4.17 0.20 -5.68
CA LEU A 467 -5.53 0.24 -5.14
C LEU A 467 -5.65 1.23 -3.98
N VAL A 468 -4.70 1.19 -3.04
CA VAL A 468 -4.67 2.14 -1.91
C VAL A 468 -4.41 3.56 -2.39
N MET A 469 -3.53 3.76 -3.38
CA MET A 469 -3.32 5.08 -4.01
C MET A 469 -4.63 5.63 -4.57
N LEU A 470 -5.38 4.83 -5.34
CA LEU A 470 -6.68 5.22 -5.87
C LEU A 470 -7.65 5.60 -4.75
N LEU A 471 -7.88 4.70 -3.79
CA LEU A 471 -8.87 4.89 -2.72
C LEU A 471 -8.48 5.98 -1.70
N THR A 472 -7.23 6.41 -1.65
CA THR A 472 -6.76 7.51 -0.78
C THR A 472 -6.38 8.78 -1.54
N ALA A 473 -6.73 8.85 -2.83
CA ALA A 473 -6.50 9.99 -3.69
C ALA A 473 -5.05 10.50 -3.68
N THR A 474 -4.08 9.58 -3.75
CA THR A 474 -2.64 9.93 -3.88
C THR A 474 -2.05 9.35 -5.14
N ASP A 475 -1.15 10.08 -5.75
CA ASP A 475 -0.47 9.72 -7.01
C ASP A 475 0.96 9.21 -6.81
N VAL A 476 1.43 9.10 -5.55
CA VAL A 476 2.78 8.67 -5.20
C VAL A 476 2.75 7.41 -4.36
N ILE A 477 3.32 6.31 -4.89
CA ILE A 477 3.35 5.00 -4.23
C ILE A 477 4.04 5.04 -2.85
N ARG A 478 5.04 5.89 -2.67
CA ARG A 478 5.75 6.05 -1.39
C ARG A 478 4.89 6.63 -0.28
N ASP A 479 3.78 7.27 -0.62
CA ASP A 479 2.81 7.77 0.36
C ASP A 479 1.96 6.67 0.99
N VAL A 480 1.83 5.53 0.31
CA VAL A 480 1.03 4.38 0.77
C VAL A 480 1.89 3.22 1.30
N ILE A 481 3.21 3.31 1.22
CA ILE A 481 4.16 2.35 1.80
C ILE A 481 4.77 2.96 3.06
N LEU A 482 4.71 2.24 4.20
CA LEU A 482 5.21 2.76 5.49
C LEU A 482 6.69 3.12 5.42
N PHE A 483 7.51 2.21 4.93
CA PHE A 483 8.96 2.40 4.77
C PHE A 483 9.35 2.08 3.32
N PRO A 484 9.18 3.03 2.38
CA PRO A 484 9.54 2.84 0.99
C PRO A 484 11.06 2.78 0.83
N GLN A 485 11.52 2.11 -0.22
CA GLN A 485 12.93 2.17 -0.58
C GLN A 485 13.28 3.55 -1.11
N LEU A 486 14.44 4.05 -0.70
CA LEU A 486 14.97 5.35 -1.07
C LEU A 486 16.43 5.21 -1.47
N LYS A 487 16.90 6.10 -2.35
CA LYS A 487 18.34 6.19 -2.64
C LYS A 487 19.11 6.42 -1.35
N GLN A 488 20.23 5.70 -1.19
CA GLN A 488 21.17 6.00 -0.08
C GLN A 488 21.71 7.41 -0.26
N ARG A 489 21.84 8.15 0.86
CA ARG A 489 22.52 9.45 0.87
C ARG A 489 24.02 9.23 0.98
#